data_e61b335df8a3b0d1124eaa42ee1630b9
#
_entry.id   e61b335df8a3b0d1124eaa42ee1630b9
#
_cell.length_a   1.000
_cell.length_b   1.000
_cell.length_c   1.000
_cell.angle_alpha   90.00
_cell.angle_beta   90.00
_cell.angle_gamma   90.00
#
_symmetry.space_group_name_H-M   'P 1'
#
loop_
_entity.id
_entity.type
_entity.pdbx_description
1 polymer ?
#
loop_
_entity_poly.entity_id
_entity_poly.type
_entity_poly.pdbx_seq_one_letter_code
_entity_poly.pdbx_strand_id
1 'polypeptide(L)'
;LDMPEISRMKAVLQICDDNDLGRDSVKYAPLSMIETLQEAAYQQMQAEASQMAASSQLPEAQEQALDEYPMPDEQVSTPDMQEYGYFYDGMLPVTRERALELDAAGLTVYVLHEDNTESMVFDSQEIMDHGGIFGVDREEWEKSPQFHEKVMERQEHQQEREQAFLAQNRDCFAIYQVSRDDPQNVRFMNLDWLKSHDISIDRSNYDLIYTAPLRESGTVPEQLEKLYEQFNLQKPADFHSPSMSVSDIVAIKQDGKVSCHYCDSVGFTQIPG
;
A
#
# COMPACT_ATOMS: atom_id res chain seq x y z
N LEU A 1 -1.09 26.90 -26.55
CA LEU A 1 -0.35 27.12 -25.28
C LEU A 1 0.04 25.75 -24.74
N ASP A 2 1.35 25.52 -24.51
CA ASP A 2 1.85 24.29 -23.95
C ASP A 2 1.40 24.10 -22.49
N MET A 3 1.22 22.86 -22.05
CA MET A 3 0.81 22.52 -20.67
C MET A 3 1.63 23.25 -19.58
N PRO A 4 2.96 23.43 -19.72
CA PRO A 4 3.76 24.23 -18.79
C PRO A 4 3.37 25.70 -18.69
N GLU A 5 3.00 26.34 -19.81
CA GLU A 5 2.56 27.74 -19.82
C GLU A 5 1.23 27.95 -19.08
N ILE A 6 0.28 27.01 -19.28
CA ILE A 6 -1.00 27.05 -18.56
C ILE A 6 -0.79 26.90 -17.04
N SER A 7 0.12 26.04 -16.62
CA SER A 7 0.47 25.86 -15.21
C SER A 7 1.13 27.11 -14.61
N ARG A 8 2.03 27.74 -15.34
CA ARG A 8 2.67 29.02 -14.93
C ARG A 8 1.64 30.15 -14.80
N MET A 9 0.70 30.28 -15.74
CA MET A 9 -0.37 31.26 -15.64
C MET A 9 -1.27 31.02 -14.42
N LYS A 10 -1.62 29.78 -14.11
CA LYS A 10 -2.39 29.44 -12.91
C LYS A 10 -1.65 29.81 -11.64
N ALA A 11 -0.34 29.53 -11.55
CA ALA A 11 0.48 29.89 -10.39
C ALA A 11 0.59 31.42 -10.20
N VAL A 12 0.75 32.18 -11.26
CA VAL A 12 0.76 33.66 -11.20
C VAL A 12 -0.59 34.20 -10.70
N LEU A 13 -1.71 33.65 -11.17
CA LEU A 13 -3.02 34.04 -10.71
C LEU A 13 -3.25 33.70 -9.23
N GLN A 14 -2.76 32.55 -8.77
CA GLN A 14 -2.82 32.17 -7.36
C GLN A 14 -2.02 33.14 -6.48
N ILE A 15 -0.79 33.50 -6.87
CA ILE A 15 0.02 34.48 -6.13
C ILE A 15 -0.69 35.84 -6.06
N CYS A 16 -1.39 36.25 -7.12
CA CYS A 16 -2.17 37.48 -7.12
C CYS A 16 -3.33 37.40 -6.13
N ASP A 17 -4.04 36.28 -6.09
CA ASP A 17 -5.17 36.04 -5.18
C ASP A 17 -4.69 35.99 -3.71
N ASP A 18 -3.57 35.31 -3.43
CA ASP A 18 -2.99 35.14 -2.08
C ASP A 18 -2.43 36.45 -1.51
N ASN A 19 -2.04 37.40 -2.36
CA ASN A 19 -1.54 38.73 -1.94
C ASN A 19 -2.53 39.87 -2.14
N ASP A 20 -3.80 39.54 -2.36
CA ASP A 20 -4.88 40.55 -2.56
C ASP A 20 -4.61 41.52 -3.73
N LEU A 21 -3.83 41.05 -4.70
CA LEU A 21 -3.53 41.77 -5.93
C LEU A 21 -4.65 41.47 -6.93
N GLY A 22 -5.48 42.48 -7.25
CA GLY A 22 -6.52 42.30 -8.27
C GLY A 22 -5.94 41.75 -9.57
N ARG A 23 -6.58 40.74 -10.17
CA ARG A 23 -6.14 40.07 -11.42
C ARG A 23 -5.90 41.05 -12.57
N ASP A 24 -6.59 42.20 -12.57
CA ASP A 24 -6.36 43.29 -13.53
C ASP A 24 -5.05 44.03 -13.31
N SER A 25 -4.43 43.93 -12.14
CA SER A 25 -3.15 44.56 -11.84
C SER A 25 -2.01 43.95 -12.66
N VAL A 26 -2.09 42.68 -12.99
CA VAL A 26 -1.12 41.98 -13.83
C VAL A 26 -1.15 42.46 -15.29
N LYS A 27 -2.31 42.90 -15.76
CA LYS A 27 -2.55 43.39 -17.13
C LYS A 27 -1.80 44.68 -17.46
N TYR A 28 -1.51 45.48 -16.44
CA TYR A 28 -0.85 46.78 -16.56
C TYR A 28 0.54 46.80 -15.90
N ALA A 29 1.00 45.68 -15.40
CA ALA A 29 2.33 45.58 -14.77
C ALA A 29 3.45 45.66 -15.82
N PRO A 30 4.60 46.26 -15.49
CA PRO A 30 5.77 46.23 -16.32
C PRO A 30 6.21 44.79 -16.61
N LEU A 31 6.75 44.54 -17.81
CA LEU A 31 7.15 43.20 -18.24
C LEU A 31 8.12 42.54 -17.25
N SER A 32 9.04 43.32 -16.68
CA SER A 32 9.98 42.88 -15.65
C SER A 32 9.34 42.40 -14.36
N MET A 33 8.20 42.97 -13.99
CA MET A 33 7.44 42.55 -12.82
C MET A 33 6.68 41.24 -13.06
N ILE A 34 6.18 41.05 -14.29
CA ILE A 34 5.54 39.78 -14.70
C ILE A 34 6.57 38.65 -14.73
N GLU A 35 7.76 38.91 -15.26
CA GLU A 35 8.87 37.94 -15.27
C GLU A 35 9.30 37.56 -13.85
N THR A 36 9.40 38.53 -12.92
CA THR A 36 9.73 38.28 -11.52
C THR A 36 8.65 37.42 -10.83
N LEU A 37 7.36 37.69 -11.09
CA LEU A 37 6.24 36.91 -10.55
C LEU A 37 6.21 35.49 -11.13
N GLN A 38 6.52 35.32 -12.42
CA GLN A 38 6.62 34.03 -13.06
C GLN A 38 7.76 33.18 -12.47
N GLU A 39 8.92 33.80 -12.21
CA GLU A 39 10.05 33.12 -11.58
C GLU A 39 9.75 32.74 -10.13
N ALA A 40 9.13 33.63 -9.36
CA ALA A 40 8.71 33.34 -7.99
C ALA A 40 7.67 32.21 -7.96
N ALA A 41 6.67 32.21 -8.85
CA ALA A 41 5.70 31.14 -8.98
C ALA A 41 6.31 29.80 -9.35
N TYR A 42 7.34 29.79 -10.21
CA TYR A 42 8.04 28.60 -10.60
C TYR A 42 8.87 28.03 -9.44
N GLN A 43 9.55 28.89 -8.68
CA GLN A 43 10.32 28.49 -7.50
C GLN A 43 9.41 27.94 -6.38
N GLN A 44 8.23 28.55 -6.18
CA GLN A 44 7.26 28.07 -5.22
C GLN A 44 6.71 26.69 -5.62
N MET A 45 6.37 26.48 -6.89
CA MET A 45 5.95 25.15 -7.39
C MET A 45 7.04 24.08 -7.23
N GLN A 46 8.31 24.44 -7.47
CA GLN A 46 9.42 23.51 -7.23
C GLN A 46 9.61 23.20 -5.74
N ALA A 47 9.45 24.19 -4.87
CA ALA A 47 9.53 23.99 -3.43
C ALA A 47 8.38 23.12 -2.90
N GLU A 48 7.15 23.32 -3.38
CA GLU A 48 5.99 22.50 -3.05
C GLU A 48 6.15 21.08 -3.59
N ALA A 49 6.60 20.90 -4.82
CA ALA A 49 6.89 19.59 -5.39
C ALA A 49 8.01 18.87 -4.63
N SER A 50 9.04 19.60 -4.18
CA SER A 50 10.12 19.05 -3.36
C SER A 50 9.65 18.71 -1.94
N GLN A 51 8.73 19.48 -1.35
CA GLN A 51 8.12 19.17 -0.05
C GLN A 51 7.16 17.99 -0.15
N MET A 52 6.40 17.89 -1.24
CA MET A 52 5.56 16.71 -1.50
C MET A 52 6.40 15.45 -1.74
N ALA A 53 7.50 15.57 -2.48
CA ALA A 53 8.46 14.47 -2.66
C ALA A 53 9.17 14.10 -1.34
N ALA A 54 9.54 15.09 -0.51
CA ALA A 54 10.15 14.85 0.80
C ALA A 54 9.15 14.29 1.82
N SER A 55 7.86 14.64 1.73
CA SER A 55 6.80 14.08 2.58
C SER A 55 6.34 12.70 2.12
N SER A 56 6.61 12.32 0.87
CA SER A 56 6.37 10.97 0.35
C SER A 56 7.57 10.03 0.53
N GLN A 57 8.75 10.56 0.86
CA GLN A 57 9.91 9.76 1.25
C GLN A 57 9.87 9.51 2.77
N LEU A 58 9.07 8.52 3.18
CA LEU A 58 9.31 7.85 4.44
C LEU A 58 10.70 7.18 4.38
N PRO A 59 11.46 7.13 5.48
CA PRO A 59 12.68 6.31 5.52
C PRO A 59 12.31 4.88 5.11
N GLU A 60 13.02 4.30 4.15
CA GLU A 60 12.81 2.93 3.65
C GLU A 60 12.57 1.90 4.77
N ALA A 61 13.22 2.10 5.95
CA ALA A 61 13.05 1.24 7.12
C ALA A 61 11.63 1.27 7.76
N GLN A 62 10.82 2.31 7.54
CA GLN A 62 9.45 2.38 8.06
C GLN A 62 8.42 1.82 7.07
N GLU A 63 8.75 1.77 5.80
CA GLU A 63 7.91 1.19 4.76
C GLU A 63 7.88 -0.34 4.86
N GLN A 64 9.00 -0.96 5.26
CA GLN A 64 9.16 -2.41 5.47
C GLN A 64 8.37 -2.97 6.67
N ALA A 65 7.73 -2.12 7.46
CA ALA A 65 7.08 -2.51 8.69
C ALA A 65 5.59 -2.88 8.56
N LEU A 66 4.96 -2.68 7.39
CA LEU A 66 3.62 -3.19 7.09
C LEU A 66 3.71 -4.51 6.32
N ASP A 67 2.59 -5.24 6.25
CA ASP A 67 2.50 -6.45 5.45
C ASP A 67 2.62 -6.09 3.96
N GLU A 68 3.84 -6.17 3.46
CA GLU A 68 4.08 -6.09 2.03
C GLU A 68 3.78 -7.44 1.38
N TYR A 69 3.45 -7.39 0.11
CA TYR A 69 3.29 -8.61 -0.69
C TYR A 69 4.58 -9.46 -0.59
N PRO A 70 4.51 -10.77 -0.25
CA PRO A 70 5.68 -11.62 -0.13
C PRO A 70 6.33 -11.84 -1.50
N MET A 71 7.23 -10.96 -1.88
CA MET A 71 7.98 -11.07 -3.15
C MET A 71 8.83 -12.34 -3.17
N PRO A 72 9.01 -12.98 -4.34
CA PRO A 72 9.88 -14.13 -4.47
C PRO A 72 11.36 -13.77 -4.25
N ASP A 73 11.73 -12.53 -4.53
CA ASP A 73 13.05 -11.96 -4.29
C ASP A 73 12.91 -10.55 -3.71
N GLU A 74 13.55 -10.29 -2.57
CA GLU A 74 13.53 -8.99 -1.89
C GLU A 74 14.59 -8.01 -2.46
N GLN A 75 15.50 -8.50 -3.31
CA GLN A 75 16.58 -7.69 -3.88
C GLN A 75 16.15 -6.93 -5.14
N VAL A 76 15.05 -7.33 -5.75
CA VAL A 76 14.49 -6.68 -6.95
C VAL A 76 13.02 -6.39 -6.77
N SER A 77 12.58 -5.28 -7.33
CA SER A 77 11.21 -4.79 -7.18
C SER A 77 10.52 -4.61 -8.54
N THR A 78 9.22 -4.44 -8.53
CA THR A 78 8.46 -4.09 -9.76
C THR A 78 8.96 -2.80 -10.42
N PRO A 79 9.34 -1.72 -9.68
CA PRO A 79 10.00 -0.57 -10.27
C PRO A 79 11.30 -0.87 -11.01
N ASP A 80 12.17 -1.75 -10.48
CA ASP A 80 13.40 -2.17 -11.17
C ASP A 80 13.09 -2.87 -12.49
N MET A 81 12.07 -3.72 -12.52
CA MET A 81 11.58 -4.36 -13.72
C MET A 81 11.06 -3.37 -14.76
N GLN A 82 10.35 -2.33 -14.32
CA GLN A 82 9.85 -1.24 -15.19
C GLN A 82 11.00 -0.36 -15.73
N GLU A 83 12.02 -0.09 -14.92
CA GLU A 83 13.22 0.62 -15.36
C GLU A 83 13.98 -0.17 -16.43
N TYR A 84 13.99 -1.48 -16.32
CA TYR A 84 14.52 -2.37 -17.36
C TYR A 84 13.70 -2.35 -18.66
N GLY A 85 12.43 -1.95 -18.62
CA GLY A 85 11.53 -1.87 -19.78
C GLY A 85 10.44 -2.95 -19.83
N TYR A 86 10.28 -3.72 -18.77
CA TYR A 86 9.26 -4.75 -18.67
C TYR A 86 8.08 -4.29 -17.81
N PHE A 87 6.83 -4.42 -18.29
CA PHE A 87 5.64 -3.81 -17.69
C PHE A 87 4.48 -4.79 -17.40
N TYR A 88 4.70 -6.08 -17.44
CA TYR A 88 3.62 -7.04 -17.17
C TYR A 88 3.46 -7.34 -15.69
N ASP A 89 2.32 -6.96 -15.09
CA ASP A 89 2.04 -7.09 -13.66
C ASP A 89 1.89 -8.55 -13.16
N GLY A 90 1.62 -9.49 -14.07
CA GLY A 90 1.52 -10.92 -13.74
C GLY A 90 2.85 -11.60 -13.48
N MET A 91 3.97 -10.92 -13.79
CA MET A 91 5.31 -11.46 -13.60
C MET A 91 5.99 -10.78 -12.42
N LEU A 92 6.65 -11.54 -11.56
CA LEU A 92 7.40 -11.04 -10.40
C LEU A 92 8.90 -11.16 -10.66
N PRO A 93 9.67 -10.03 -10.50
CA PRO A 93 11.08 -10.04 -10.82
C PRO A 93 11.89 -10.84 -9.81
N VAL A 94 12.94 -11.49 -10.31
CA VAL A 94 13.93 -12.21 -9.50
C VAL A 94 15.35 -12.02 -10.05
N THR A 95 16.33 -12.03 -9.17
CA THR A 95 17.75 -12.07 -9.54
C THR A 95 18.10 -13.41 -10.16
N ARG A 96 19.25 -13.50 -10.82
CA ARG A 96 19.76 -14.75 -11.39
C ARG A 96 19.94 -15.83 -10.32
N GLU A 97 20.51 -15.49 -9.19
CA GLU A 97 20.75 -16.38 -8.06
C GLU A 97 19.43 -16.94 -7.56
N ARG A 98 18.45 -16.09 -7.39
CA ARG A 98 17.13 -16.50 -6.95
C ARG A 98 16.37 -17.31 -8.01
N ALA A 99 16.53 -16.98 -9.28
CA ALA A 99 15.98 -17.76 -10.40
C ALA A 99 16.45 -19.21 -10.37
N LEU A 100 17.75 -19.45 -10.14
CA LEU A 100 18.30 -20.80 -10.00
C LEU A 100 17.70 -21.57 -8.81
N GLU A 101 17.50 -20.91 -7.67
CA GLU A 101 16.87 -21.53 -6.49
C GLU A 101 15.40 -21.90 -6.74
N LEU A 102 14.66 -21.01 -7.42
CA LEU A 102 13.23 -21.22 -7.70
C LEU A 102 13.04 -22.31 -8.77
N ASP A 103 13.87 -22.34 -9.80
CA ASP A 103 13.92 -23.42 -10.79
C ASP A 103 14.20 -24.77 -10.11
N ALA A 104 15.19 -24.82 -9.24
CA ALA A 104 15.51 -26.03 -8.46
C ALA A 104 14.36 -26.44 -7.50
N ALA A 105 13.55 -25.49 -7.05
CA ALA A 105 12.35 -25.73 -6.26
C ALA A 105 11.12 -26.14 -7.09
N GLY A 106 11.25 -26.14 -8.42
CA GLY A 106 10.21 -26.57 -9.36
C GLY A 106 9.25 -25.48 -9.81
N LEU A 107 9.59 -24.19 -9.62
CA LEU A 107 8.83 -23.08 -10.19
C LEU A 107 9.33 -22.81 -11.62
N THR A 108 8.41 -22.39 -12.48
CA THR A 108 8.74 -21.99 -13.85
C THR A 108 9.40 -20.60 -13.83
N VAL A 109 10.62 -20.53 -14.34
CA VAL A 109 11.37 -19.27 -14.46
C VAL A 109 11.29 -18.76 -15.91
N TYR A 110 11.19 -17.45 -16.04
CA TYR A 110 11.16 -16.75 -17.32
C TYR A 110 12.33 -15.77 -17.41
N VAL A 111 12.88 -15.61 -18.60
CA VAL A 111 13.74 -14.49 -18.98
C VAL A 111 12.84 -13.36 -19.41
N LEU A 112 13.02 -12.18 -18.80
CA LEU A 112 12.26 -10.97 -19.15
C LEU A 112 13.08 -10.13 -20.14
N HIS A 113 12.45 -9.71 -21.23
CA HIS A 113 13.06 -8.93 -22.29
C HIS A 113 12.60 -7.47 -22.25
N GLU A 114 13.45 -6.54 -22.66
CA GLU A 114 13.17 -5.09 -22.72
C GLU A 114 12.01 -4.71 -23.65
N ASP A 115 11.66 -5.58 -24.59
CA ASP A 115 10.53 -5.40 -25.50
C ASP A 115 9.18 -5.86 -24.90
N ASN A 116 9.14 -6.11 -23.60
CA ASN A 116 7.96 -6.59 -22.86
C ASN A 116 7.51 -8.01 -23.27
N THR A 117 8.44 -8.83 -23.72
CA THR A 117 8.22 -10.26 -23.94
C THR A 117 8.93 -11.09 -22.88
N GLU A 118 8.47 -12.31 -22.68
CA GLU A 118 9.11 -13.30 -21.82
C GLU A 118 9.42 -14.60 -22.56
N SER A 119 10.46 -15.29 -22.14
CA SER A 119 10.82 -16.62 -22.63
C SER A 119 10.95 -17.58 -21.48
N MET A 120 10.23 -18.69 -21.52
CA MET A 120 10.35 -19.74 -20.52
C MET A 120 11.75 -20.36 -20.56
N VAL A 121 12.35 -20.54 -19.42
CA VAL A 121 13.62 -21.25 -19.25
C VAL A 121 13.36 -22.76 -19.25
N PHE A 122 14.14 -23.52 -20.00
CA PHE A 122 14.03 -24.97 -20.10
C PHE A 122 15.08 -25.71 -19.28
N ASP A 123 16.21 -25.08 -19.00
CA ASP A 123 17.25 -25.65 -18.14
C ASP A 123 18.04 -24.55 -17.40
N SER A 124 18.68 -24.94 -16.30
CA SER A 124 19.44 -24.01 -15.46
C SER A 124 20.65 -23.37 -16.17
N GLN A 125 21.11 -23.95 -17.29
CA GLN A 125 22.22 -23.39 -18.07
C GLN A 125 21.78 -22.09 -18.78
N GLU A 126 20.52 -22.02 -19.24
CA GLU A 126 19.97 -20.80 -19.84
C GLU A 126 19.96 -19.66 -18.82
N ILE A 127 19.65 -19.95 -17.54
CA ILE A 127 19.72 -18.94 -16.45
C ILE A 127 21.15 -18.45 -16.26
N MET A 128 22.13 -19.35 -16.28
CA MET A 128 23.54 -18.99 -16.10
C MET A 128 24.10 -18.16 -17.26
N ASP A 129 23.67 -18.44 -18.47
CA ASP A 129 24.20 -17.80 -19.68
C ASP A 129 23.52 -16.46 -20.00
N HIS A 130 22.33 -16.20 -19.45
CA HIS A 130 21.57 -14.99 -19.73
C HIS A 130 21.90 -13.85 -18.76
N GLY A 131 22.11 -12.65 -19.29
CA GLY A 131 22.53 -11.46 -18.54
C GLY A 131 21.38 -10.52 -18.12
N GLY A 132 20.12 -10.93 -18.26
CA GLY A 132 18.95 -10.07 -18.03
C GLY A 132 18.32 -10.22 -16.65
N ILE A 133 17.11 -9.68 -16.55
CA ILE A 133 16.20 -9.89 -15.42
C ILE A 133 15.39 -11.14 -15.65
N PHE A 134 15.13 -11.87 -14.59
CA PHE A 134 14.28 -13.05 -14.60
C PHE A 134 12.96 -12.77 -13.89
N GLY A 135 11.98 -13.61 -14.13
CA GLY A 135 10.68 -13.51 -13.45
C GLY A 135 10.07 -14.89 -13.20
N VAL A 136 9.12 -14.90 -12.27
CA VAL A 136 8.23 -16.02 -12.01
C VAL A 136 6.79 -15.55 -12.13
N ASP A 137 5.90 -16.41 -12.61
CA ASP A 137 4.48 -16.07 -12.69
C ASP A 137 3.88 -15.90 -11.29
N ARG A 138 3.12 -14.81 -11.10
CA ARG A 138 2.50 -14.46 -9.83
C ARG A 138 1.60 -15.55 -9.28
N GLU A 139 0.75 -16.16 -10.13
CA GLU A 139 -0.18 -17.19 -9.68
C GLU A 139 0.56 -18.48 -9.27
N GLU A 140 1.66 -18.80 -9.96
CA GLU A 140 2.49 -19.93 -9.63
C GLU A 140 3.24 -19.70 -8.30
N TRP A 141 3.79 -18.49 -8.13
CA TRP A 141 4.43 -18.08 -6.87
C TRP A 141 3.45 -18.16 -5.68
N GLU A 142 2.24 -17.62 -5.82
CA GLU A 142 1.20 -17.63 -4.78
C GLU A 142 0.74 -19.05 -4.37
N LYS A 143 0.93 -20.03 -5.23
CA LYS A 143 0.66 -21.45 -4.93
C LYS A 143 1.87 -22.17 -4.33
N SER A 144 3.04 -21.56 -4.29
CA SER A 144 4.27 -22.19 -3.82
C SER A 144 4.29 -22.35 -2.30
N PRO A 145 4.96 -23.40 -1.79
CA PRO A 145 5.17 -23.56 -0.35
C PRO A 145 5.91 -22.39 0.28
N GLN A 146 6.87 -21.79 -0.44
CA GLN A 146 7.67 -20.67 0.05
C GLN A 146 6.83 -19.41 0.26
N PHE A 147 5.86 -19.12 -0.61
CA PHE A 147 4.91 -18.04 -0.41
C PHE A 147 4.09 -18.24 0.86
N HIS A 148 3.54 -19.44 1.05
CA HIS A 148 2.77 -19.78 2.24
C HIS A 148 3.59 -19.69 3.53
N GLU A 149 4.86 -20.11 3.51
CA GLU A 149 5.76 -19.99 4.65
C GLU A 149 5.98 -18.52 5.04
N LYS A 150 6.29 -17.65 4.07
CA LYS A 150 6.44 -16.20 4.30
C LYS A 150 5.17 -15.56 4.88
N VAL A 151 3.99 -15.97 4.43
CA VAL A 151 2.72 -15.47 4.97
C VAL A 151 2.48 -15.96 6.41
N MET A 152 2.80 -17.21 6.70
CA MET A 152 2.62 -17.77 8.05
C MET A 152 3.59 -17.15 9.05
N GLU A 153 4.84 -16.89 8.67
CA GLU A 153 5.85 -16.23 9.50
C GLU A 153 5.37 -14.84 9.99
N ARG A 154 4.63 -14.10 9.17
CA ARG A 154 4.04 -12.81 9.57
C ARG A 154 3.09 -12.94 10.76
N GLN A 155 2.36 -14.04 10.88
CA GLN A 155 1.40 -14.24 11.96
C GLN A 155 2.08 -14.46 13.31
N GLU A 156 3.34 -14.88 13.33
CA GLU A 156 4.11 -15.07 14.55
C GLU A 156 4.61 -13.74 15.15
N HIS A 157 4.67 -12.66 14.34
CA HIS A 157 5.22 -11.37 14.74
C HIS A 157 4.14 -10.27 14.97
N GLN A 158 3.01 -10.63 15.57
CA GLN A 158 1.87 -9.72 15.71
C GLN A 158 2.17 -8.41 16.44
N GLN A 159 2.96 -8.46 17.54
CA GLN A 159 3.29 -7.25 18.32
C GLN A 159 4.16 -6.27 17.52
N GLU A 160 5.12 -6.77 16.77
CA GLU A 160 6.00 -5.96 15.93
C GLU A 160 5.22 -5.31 14.79
N ARG A 161 4.32 -6.04 14.18
CA ARG A 161 3.42 -5.55 13.13
C ARG A 161 2.45 -4.47 13.65
N GLU A 162 1.92 -4.64 14.86
CA GLU A 162 1.05 -3.64 15.49
C GLU A 162 1.83 -2.35 15.81
N GLN A 163 3.04 -2.48 16.36
CA GLN A 163 3.91 -1.33 16.58
C GLN A 163 4.28 -0.62 15.28
N ALA A 164 4.56 -1.39 14.24
CA ALA A 164 4.81 -0.88 12.90
C ALA A 164 3.62 -0.11 12.33
N PHE A 165 2.40 -0.65 12.44
CA PHE A 165 1.17 0.03 12.06
C PHE A 165 1.00 1.36 12.81
N LEU A 166 1.22 1.35 14.12
CA LEU A 166 1.10 2.56 14.94
C LEU A 166 2.19 3.61 14.63
N ALA A 167 3.38 3.18 14.22
CA ALA A 167 4.49 4.06 13.88
C ALA A 167 4.40 4.68 12.48
N GLN A 168 3.56 4.15 11.57
CA GLN A 168 3.43 4.65 10.19
C GLN A 168 3.07 6.14 10.16
N ASN A 169 3.69 6.87 9.24
CA ASN A 169 3.34 8.28 8.97
C ASN A 169 2.30 8.43 7.85
N ARG A 170 2.07 7.36 7.07
CA ARG A 170 1.08 7.32 6.00
C ARG A 170 -0.24 6.72 6.46
N ASP A 171 -1.28 6.97 5.69
CA ASP A 171 -2.60 6.39 5.92
C ASP A 171 -2.55 4.88 5.68
N CYS A 172 -2.99 4.11 6.67
CA CYS A 172 -2.93 2.65 6.66
C CYS A 172 -4.07 2.05 7.49
N PHE A 173 -4.24 0.74 7.39
CA PHE A 173 -5.23 0.02 8.16
C PHE A 173 -4.67 -1.27 8.75
N ALA A 174 -5.35 -1.77 9.77
CA ALA A 174 -5.09 -3.06 10.39
C ALA A 174 -6.42 -3.81 10.59
N ILE A 175 -6.43 -5.10 10.31
CA ILE A 175 -7.59 -5.98 10.53
C ILE A 175 -7.29 -6.90 11.69
N TYR A 176 -8.21 -6.98 12.63
CA TYR A 176 -8.17 -7.86 13.79
C TYR A 176 -9.36 -8.80 13.76
N GLN A 177 -9.10 -10.07 14.01
CA GLN A 177 -10.16 -11.09 14.16
C GLN A 177 -10.09 -11.72 15.57
N VAL A 178 -11.22 -12.13 16.08
CA VAL A 178 -11.29 -12.83 17.37
C VAL A 178 -10.39 -14.06 17.33
N SER A 179 -9.49 -14.19 18.29
CA SER A 179 -8.57 -15.32 18.43
C SER A 179 -9.31 -16.65 18.50
N ARG A 180 -8.70 -17.71 17.99
CA ARG A 180 -9.31 -19.04 18.01
C ARG A 180 -9.56 -19.57 19.43
N ASP A 181 -8.69 -19.15 20.34
CA ASP A 181 -8.67 -19.56 21.74
C ASP A 181 -9.38 -18.54 22.66
N ASP A 182 -10.24 -17.66 22.11
CA ASP A 182 -11.00 -16.69 22.88
C ASP A 182 -11.91 -17.39 23.90
N PRO A 183 -11.68 -17.20 25.21
CA PRO A 183 -12.45 -17.87 26.26
C PRO A 183 -13.89 -17.36 26.36
N GLN A 184 -14.18 -16.19 25.81
CA GLN A 184 -15.51 -15.57 25.85
C GLN A 184 -16.38 -15.96 24.67
N ASN A 185 -15.79 -16.58 23.65
CA ASN A 185 -16.44 -17.03 22.42
C ASN A 185 -17.31 -15.95 21.75
N VAL A 186 -16.72 -14.73 21.61
CA VAL A 186 -17.43 -13.56 21.06
C VAL A 186 -17.42 -13.51 19.53
N ARG A 187 -16.85 -14.51 18.88
CA ARG A 187 -16.82 -14.58 17.42
C ARG A 187 -18.26 -14.58 16.85
N PHE A 188 -18.49 -13.72 15.87
CA PHE A 188 -19.77 -13.46 15.22
C PHE A 188 -20.84 -12.79 16.09
N MET A 189 -20.50 -12.32 17.29
CA MET A 189 -21.41 -11.59 18.14
C MET A 189 -21.43 -10.11 17.77
N ASN A 190 -22.62 -9.50 17.76
CA ASN A 190 -22.76 -8.06 17.52
C ASN A 190 -22.61 -7.26 18.84
N LEU A 191 -22.47 -5.93 18.72
CA LEU A 191 -22.28 -5.06 19.89
C LEU A 191 -23.44 -5.12 20.89
N ASP A 192 -24.68 -5.27 20.43
CA ASP A 192 -25.86 -5.35 21.32
C ASP A 192 -25.85 -6.65 22.13
N TRP A 193 -25.39 -7.74 21.51
CA TRP A 193 -25.21 -8.99 22.22
C TRP A 193 -24.12 -8.86 23.31
N LEU A 194 -22.95 -8.28 22.98
CA LEU A 194 -21.87 -8.03 23.92
C LEU A 194 -22.36 -7.20 25.13
N LYS A 195 -23.06 -6.09 24.86
CA LYS A 195 -23.64 -5.23 25.91
C LYS A 195 -24.63 -5.98 26.79
N SER A 196 -25.47 -6.82 26.19
CA SER A 196 -26.49 -7.57 26.95
C SER A 196 -25.91 -8.65 27.86
N HIS A 197 -24.66 -9.06 27.61
CA HIS A 197 -23.91 -10.06 28.38
C HIS A 197 -22.82 -9.45 29.26
N ASP A 198 -22.74 -8.11 29.38
CA ASP A 198 -21.70 -7.40 30.12
C ASP A 198 -20.27 -7.75 29.67
N ILE A 199 -20.09 -8.03 28.38
CA ILE A 199 -18.78 -8.35 27.78
C ILE A 199 -18.20 -7.08 27.16
N SER A 200 -17.01 -6.71 27.59
CA SER A 200 -16.23 -5.63 26.96
C SER A 200 -15.31 -6.17 25.87
N ILE A 201 -15.08 -5.36 24.85
CA ILE A 201 -14.06 -5.65 23.82
C ILE A 201 -12.69 -5.50 24.48
N ASP A 202 -11.88 -6.55 24.46
CA ASP A 202 -10.52 -6.58 24.97
C ASP A 202 -9.57 -6.91 23.83
N ARG A 203 -8.53 -6.07 23.62
CA ARG A 203 -7.51 -6.27 22.58
C ARG A 203 -6.86 -7.65 22.67
N SER A 204 -6.68 -8.20 23.86
CA SER A 204 -6.04 -9.50 24.05
C SER A 204 -6.83 -10.68 23.46
N ASN A 205 -8.10 -10.48 23.15
CA ASN A 205 -8.95 -11.50 22.53
C ASN A 205 -8.89 -11.49 20.99
N TYR A 206 -8.02 -10.65 20.41
CA TYR A 206 -7.94 -10.46 18.97
C TYR A 206 -6.54 -10.71 18.44
N ASP A 207 -6.46 -11.42 17.32
CA ASP A 207 -5.25 -11.58 16.54
C ASP A 207 -5.18 -10.51 15.45
N LEU A 208 -4.01 -9.88 15.29
CA LEU A 208 -3.74 -9.00 14.16
C LEU A 208 -3.54 -9.85 12.90
N ILE A 209 -4.50 -9.76 11.98
CA ILE A 209 -4.54 -10.61 10.79
C ILE A 209 -3.82 -9.98 9.61
N TYR A 210 -4.02 -8.68 9.40
CA TYR A 210 -3.50 -8.00 8.21
C TYR A 210 -3.25 -6.53 8.46
N THR A 211 -2.18 -5.99 7.87
CA THR A 211 -1.90 -4.55 7.83
C THR A 211 -1.50 -4.14 6.41
N ALA A 212 -1.95 -2.99 5.95
CA ALA A 212 -1.52 -2.44 4.65
C ALA A 212 -1.75 -0.93 4.57
N PRO A 213 -1.10 -0.25 3.61
CA PRO A 213 -1.44 1.13 3.28
C PRO A 213 -2.86 1.26 2.72
N LEU A 214 -3.53 2.37 3.02
CA LEU A 214 -4.73 2.76 2.29
C LEU A 214 -4.32 3.23 0.88
N ARG A 215 -4.86 2.57 -0.14
CA ARG A 215 -4.48 2.83 -1.55
C ARG A 215 -5.18 4.03 -2.16
N GLU A 216 -6.34 4.38 -1.64
CA GLU A 216 -7.20 5.41 -2.18
C GLU A 216 -7.55 6.43 -1.10
N SER A 217 -7.74 7.68 -1.51
CA SER A 217 -8.28 8.71 -0.64
C SER A 217 -9.78 8.51 -0.42
N GLY A 218 -10.29 8.89 0.73
CA GLY A 218 -11.70 8.79 1.07
C GLY A 218 -11.94 9.03 2.55
N THR A 219 -13.20 9.16 2.93
CA THR A 219 -13.61 9.22 4.33
C THR A 219 -13.48 7.85 5.00
N VAL A 220 -13.34 7.83 6.32
CA VAL A 220 -13.25 6.56 7.07
C VAL A 220 -14.40 5.59 6.76
N PRO A 221 -15.68 6.01 6.70
CA PRO A 221 -16.76 5.10 6.30
C PRO A 221 -16.58 4.50 4.90
N GLU A 222 -16.17 5.30 3.91
CA GLU A 222 -15.94 4.81 2.54
C GLU A 222 -14.78 3.81 2.50
N GLN A 223 -13.72 4.05 3.29
CA GLN A 223 -12.61 3.11 3.41
C GLN A 223 -13.06 1.78 4.02
N LEU A 224 -13.86 1.82 5.07
CA LEU A 224 -14.39 0.62 5.73
C LEU A 224 -15.26 -0.23 4.79
N GLU A 225 -16.12 0.39 3.98
CA GLU A 225 -16.94 -0.31 2.99
C GLU A 225 -16.07 -0.99 1.93
N LYS A 226 -15.07 -0.28 1.39
CA LYS A 226 -14.13 -0.81 0.40
C LYS A 226 -13.31 -1.98 0.97
N LEU A 227 -12.81 -1.86 2.20
CA LEU A 227 -12.08 -2.93 2.85
C LEU A 227 -12.97 -4.15 3.08
N TYR A 228 -14.21 -3.94 3.52
CA TYR A 228 -15.16 -5.05 3.68
C TYR A 228 -15.43 -5.78 2.36
N GLU A 229 -15.64 -5.02 1.27
CA GLU A 229 -15.83 -5.60 -0.06
C GLU A 229 -14.58 -6.35 -0.52
N GLN A 230 -13.39 -5.74 -0.41
CA GLN A 230 -12.12 -6.34 -0.80
C GLN A 230 -11.85 -7.66 -0.08
N PHE A 231 -11.94 -7.68 1.25
CA PHE A 231 -11.59 -8.87 2.05
C PHE A 231 -12.69 -9.95 2.09
N ASN A 232 -13.85 -9.69 1.48
CA ASN A 232 -14.91 -10.67 1.29
C ASN A 232 -15.03 -11.18 -0.14
N LEU A 233 -14.83 -10.32 -1.16
CA LEU A 233 -15.06 -10.66 -2.56
C LEU A 233 -13.77 -10.84 -3.38
N GLN A 234 -12.72 -10.04 -3.07
CA GLN A 234 -11.48 -9.98 -3.84
C GLN A 234 -10.26 -9.99 -2.90
N LYS A 235 -10.18 -11.03 -2.08
CA LYS A 235 -9.13 -11.15 -1.07
C LYS A 235 -7.74 -11.01 -1.69
N PRO A 236 -6.84 -10.25 -1.06
CA PRO A 236 -5.42 -10.31 -1.41
C PRO A 236 -4.88 -11.74 -1.32
N ALA A 237 -3.97 -12.09 -2.20
CA ALA A 237 -3.39 -13.45 -2.24
C ALA A 237 -2.68 -13.83 -0.94
N ASP A 238 -2.09 -12.84 -0.27
CA ASP A 238 -1.42 -12.97 1.02
C ASP A 238 -2.37 -12.88 2.25
N PHE A 239 -3.69 -12.81 2.04
CA PHE A 239 -4.68 -12.88 3.10
C PHE A 239 -5.20 -14.31 3.30
N HIS A 240 -4.65 -15.01 4.28
CA HIS A 240 -4.97 -16.44 4.57
C HIS A 240 -5.95 -16.65 5.72
N SER A 241 -6.65 -15.59 6.13
CA SER A 241 -7.64 -15.65 7.21
C SER A 241 -9.07 -15.79 6.67
N PRO A 242 -10.04 -16.14 7.51
CA PRO A 242 -11.46 -16.10 7.14
C PRO A 242 -11.87 -14.72 6.62
N SER A 243 -12.92 -14.67 5.79
CA SER A 243 -13.55 -13.43 5.36
C SER A 243 -13.93 -12.56 6.55
N MET A 244 -13.93 -11.24 6.33
CA MET A 244 -14.39 -10.31 7.36
C MET A 244 -15.85 -10.59 7.74
N SER A 245 -16.14 -10.57 9.03
CA SER A 245 -17.44 -10.88 9.59
C SER A 245 -17.74 -10.04 10.81
N VAL A 246 -18.97 -10.17 11.31
CA VAL A 246 -19.36 -9.58 12.61
C VAL A 246 -18.39 -10.04 13.68
N SER A 247 -18.00 -9.15 14.57
CA SER A 247 -16.97 -9.19 15.60
C SER A 247 -15.56 -8.80 15.16
N ASP A 248 -15.26 -8.73 13.87
CA ASP A 248 -13.94 -8.27 13.43
C ASP A 248 -13.77 -6.77 13.68
N ILE A 249 -12.54 -6.32 13.84
CA ILE A 249 -12.22 -4.91 14.07
C ILE A 249 -11.29 -4.43 12.96
N VAL A 250 -11.61 -3.28 12.39
CA VAL A 250 -10.73 -2.55 11.49
C VAL A 250 -10.23 -1.30 12.19
N ALA A 251 -8.92 -1.21 12.40
CA ALA A 251 -8.27 0.02 12.81
C ALA A 251 -7.82 0.78 11.56
N ILE A 252 -8.23 2.03 11.43
CA ILE A 252 -7.81 2.94 10.37
C ILE A 252 -6.95 4.03 10.98
N LYS A 253 -5.75 4.20 10.42
CA LYS A 253 -4.90 5.36 10.68
C LYS A 253 -5.00 6.29 9.48
N GLN A 254 -5.56 7.47 9.70
CA GLN A 254 -5.74 8.49 8.69
C GLN A 254 -5.39 9.86 9.29
N ASP A 255 -4.62 10.68 8.56
CA ASP A 255 -4.13 11.97 9.04
C ASP A 255 -3.44 11.89 10.42
N GLY A 256 -2.68 10.83 10.66
CA GLY A 256 -1.97 10.56 11.91
C GLY A 256 -2.85 10.14 13.09
N LYS A 257 -4.17 9.97 12.89
CA LYS A 257 -5.11 9.54 13.93
C LYS A 257 -5.56 8.11 13.70
N VAL A 258 -5.56 7.32 14.76
CA VAL A 258 -6.10 5.95 14.72
C VAL A 258 -7.54 5.96 15.22
N SER A 259 -8.40 5.25 14.52
CA SER A 259 -9.79 4.98 14.91
C SER A 259 -10.10 3.50 14.72
N CYS A 260 -10.75 2.88 15.71
CA CYS A 260 -11.12 1.47 15.68
C CYS A 260 -12.60 1.31 15.38
N HIS A 261 -12.94 0.35 14.52
CA HIS A 261 -14.29 0.15 14.01
C HIS A 261 -14.66 -1.33 14.07
N TYR A 262 -15.66 -1.63 14.85
CA TYR A 262 -16.21 -2.96 15.00
C TYR A 262 -17.15 -3.30 13.84
N CYS A 263 -16.93 -4.43 13.20
CA CYS A 263 -17.85 -4.97 12.20
C CYS A 263 -19.11 -5.48 12.93
N ASP A 264 -20.20 -4.75 12.78
CA ASP A 264 -21.48 -5.03 13.46
C ASP A 264 -22.47 -5.72 12.51
N SER A 265 -23.67 -6.00 12.98
CA SER A 265 -24.73 -6.60 12.15
C SER A 265 -25.11 -5.75 10.94
N VAL A 266 -24.95 -4.45 11.03
CA VAL A 266 -25.16 -3.49 9.94
C VAL A 266 -23.98 -2.51 9.89
N GLY A 267 -23.04 -2.76 8.97
CA GLY A 267 -21.88 -1.90 8.77
C GLY A 267 -20.88 -1.90 9.93
N PHE A 268 -20.28 -0.76 10.19
CA PHE A 268 -19.24 -0.59 11.19
C PHE A 268 -19.64 0.41 12.26
N THR A 269 -19.33 0.11 13.50
CA THR A 269 -19.53 1.01 14.65
C THR A 269 -18.18 1.39 15.24
N GLN A 270 -17.90 2.69 15.36
CA GLN A 270 -16.68 3.15 16.01
C GLN A 270 -16.67 2.77 17.48
N ILE A 271 -15.54 2.23 17.93
CA ILE A 271 -15.29 1.83 19.33
C ILE A 271 -14.11 2.62 19.90
N PRO A 272 -13.94 2.69 21.25
CA PRO A 272 -12.72 3.21 21.85
C PRO A 272 -11.50 2.44 21.36
N GLY A 273 -10.39 3.17 21.04
CA GLY A 273 -9.13 2.60 20.58
C GLY A 273 -8.19 2.31 21.73
#